data_6e3d824e38b54bbed45c1407731ae2f8
#
_entry.id   6e3d824e38b54bbed45c1407731ae2f8
#
_cell.length_a   1.000
_cell.length_b   1.000
_cell.length_c   1.000
_cell.angle_alpha   90.00
_cell.angle_beta   90.00
_cell.angle_gamma   90.00
#
_symmetry.space_group_name_H-M   'P 1'
#
loop_
_entity.id
_entity.type
_entity.pdbx_description
1 polymer ?
#
loop_
_entity_poly.entity_id
_entity_poly.type
_entity_poly.pdbx_seq_one_letter_code
_entity_poly.pdbx_strand_id
1 'polypeptide(L)'
;MDKYFTCAEPRYFSFAEMTRTDTGLDNRPTTWEHVENLMVTANRLDTVRVKFGKAVRVNCAFRSEAVNARVGGVPTSAHTQGLAADICAYDGTESGNRRLYAICRESILSLSIDQLILYTEKPGVESSRIRFMHVGFRAFGEKPRGQILFK
;
A
#
# COMPACT_ATOMS: atom_id res chain seq x y z
N MET A 1 -4.70 23.33 -16.55
CA MET A 1 -3.95 22.16 -16.11
C MET A 1 -4.90 20.98 -16.16
N ASP A 2 -4.71 20.13 -17.14
CA ASP A 2 -5.62 19.02 -17.36
C ASP A 2 -5.67 18.11 -16.16
N LYS A 3 -6.85 18.00 -15.56
CA LYS A 3 -7.15 17.05 -14.50
C LYS A 3 -7.04 15.59 -14.97
N TYR A 4 -6.77 15.40 -16.22
CA TYR A 4 -6.56 14.10 -16.85
C TYR A 4 -5.07 13.80 -16.93
N PHE A 5 -4.43 13.79 -15.78
CA PHE A 5 -3.21 13.04 -15.69
C PHE A 5 -3.63 11.59 -15.93
N THR A 6 -3.49 11.16 -17.17
CA THR A 6 -3.62 9.74 -17.48
C THR A 6 -2.46 9.04 -16.78
N CYS A 7 -2.70 8.63 -15.55
CA CYS A 7 -1.83 7.69 -14.89
C CYS A 7 -1.68 6.51 -15.84
N ALA A 8 -0.46 6.19 -16.22
CA ALA A 8 -0.21 4.99 -16.99
C ALA A 8 -0.85 3.81 -16.25
N GLU A 9 -1.42 2.88 -17.00
CA GLU A 9 -2.00 1.69 -16.40
C GLU A 9 -0.91 0.93 -15.62
N PRO A 10 -1.17 0.50 -14.36
CA PRO A 10 -0.19 -0.22 -13.57
C PRO A 10 0.24 -1.51 -14.27
N ARG A 11 1.53 -1.76 -14.27
CA ARG A 11 2.12 -2.91 -14.98
C ARG A 11 2.00 -4.21 -14.21
N TYR A 12 2.21 -4.17 -12.89
CA TYR A 12 2.34 -5.36 -12.06
C TYR A 12 1.16 -5.61 -11.12
N PHE A 13 0.33 -4.61 -10.90
CA PHE A 13 -0.77 -4.69 -9.93
C PHE A 13 -2.10 -4.40 -10.62
N SER A 14 -2.92 -5.42 -10.79
CA SER A 14 -4.23 -5.30 -11.40
C SER A 14 -5.22 -4.59 -10.48
N PHE A 15 -6.26 -4.00 -11.06
CA PHE A 15 -7.36 -3.41 -10.29
C PHE A 15 -8.04 -4.48 -9.41
N ALA A 16 -8.22 -5.70 -9.92
CA ALA A 16 -8.79 -6.81 -9.15
C ALA A 16 -7.94 -7.15 -7.92
N GLU A 17 -6.61 -7.18 -8.07
CA GLU A 17 -5.67 -7.41 -6.97
C GLU A 17 -5.73 -6.30 -5.93
N MET A 18 -5.81 -5.04 -6.38
CA MET A 18 -5.84 -3.87 -5.51
C MET A 18 -7.20 -3.68 -4.79
N THR A 19 -8.23 -4.38 -5.19
CA THR A 19 -9.57 -4.34 -4.57
C THR A 19 -9.98 -5.66 -3.94
N ARG A 20 -9.08 -6.64 -3.88
CA ARG A 20 -9.36 -7.95 -3.29
C ARG A 20 -9.66 -7.83 -1.80
N THR A 21 -10.63 -8.62 -1.33
CA THR A 21 -10.94 -8.78 0.09
C THR A 21 -11.35 -10.22 0.38
N ASP A 22 -11.00 -10.71 1.54
CA ASP A 22 -11.40 -12.03 2.03
C ASP A 22 -12.64 -11.97 2.95
N THR A 23 -13.23 -10.79 3.10
CA THR A 23 -14.39 -10.59 3.99
C THR A 23 -15.71 -11.07 3.40
N GLY A 24 -15.76 -11.32 2.08
CA GLY A 24 -17.01 -11.64 1.36
C GLY A 24 -17.93 -10.42 1.11
N LEU A 25 -17.52 -9.22 1.54
CA LEU A 25 -18.26 -7.98 1.33
C LEU A 25 -17.88 -7.32 0.01
N ASP A 26 -18.76 -6.48 -0.53
CA ASP A 26 -18.43 -5.66 -1.70
C ASP A 26 -17.31 -4.68 -1.36
N ASN A 27 -16.27 -4.68 -2.18
CA ASN A 27 -15.08 -3.86 -1.99
C ASN A 27 -14.75 -3.02 -3.24
N ARG A 28 -15.74 -2.67 -4.03
CA ARG A 28 -15.51 -1.83 -5.21
C ARG A 28 -15.48 -0.35 -4.82
N PRO A 29 -14.50 0.42 -5.32
CA PRO A 29 -14.54 1.87 -5.18
C PRO A 29 -15.78 2.45 -5.88
N THR A 30 -16.45 3.40 -5.24
CA THR A 30 -17.68 4.01 -5.75
C THR A 30 -17.45 5.44 -6.27
N THR A 31 -16.26 5.99 -6.11
CA THR A 31 -15.91 7.34 -6.59
C THR A 31 -14.71 7.29 -7.52
N TRP A 32 -14.66 8.21 -8.48
CA TRP A 32 -13.49 8.37 -9.34
C TRP A 32 -12.24 8.73 -8.56
N GLU A 33 -12.37 9.54 -7.53
CA GLU A 33 -11.25 9.92 -6.66
C GLU A 33 -10.58 8.69 -6.05
N HIS A 34 -11.35 7.75 -5.52
CA HIS A 34 -10.80 6.51 -4.95
C HIS A 34 -10.15 5.63 -6.02
N VAL A 35 -10.73 5.55 -7.22
CA VAL A 35 -10.13 4.82 -8.35
C VAL A 35 -8.81 5.45 -8.77
N GLU A 36 -8.77 6.77 -8.95
CA GLU A 36 -7.55 7.49 -9.31
C GLU A 36 -6.45 7.32 -8.25
N ASN A 37 -6.79 7.48 -6.98
CA ASN A 37 -5.86 7.26 -5.87
C ASN A 37 -5.29 5.85 -5.90
N LEU A 38 -6.15 4.87 -6.12
CA LEU A 38 -5.74 3.46 -6.16
C LEU A 38 -4.81 3.17 -7.34
N MET A 39 -5.06 3.76 -8.50
CA MET A 39 -4.19 3.64 -9.66
C MET A 39 -2.82 4.29 -9.41
N VAL A 40 -2.79 5.46 -8.80
CA VAL A 40 -1.53 6.13 -8.41
C VAL A 40 -0.76 5.26 -7.41
N THR A 41 -1.44 4.72 -6.43
CA THR A 41 -0.84 3.79 -5.45
C THR A 41 -0.22 2.58 -6.16
N ALA A 42 -0.95 1.95 -7.07
CA ALA A 42 -0.46 0.81 -7.83
C ALA A 42 0.75 1.17 -8.72
N ASN A 43 0.76 2.34 -9.35
CA ASN A 43 1.92 2.83 -10.11
C ASN A 43 3.16 3.04 -9.24
N ARG A 44 2.98 3.56 -8.04
CA ARG A 44 4.09 3.70 -7.08
C ARG A 44 4.62 2.34 -6.63
N LEU A 45 3.73 1.38 -6.43
CA LEU A 45 4.12 -0.01 -6.14
C LEU A 45 4.85 -0.67 -7.32
N ASP A 46 4.51 -0.33 -8.56
CA ASP A 46 5.27 -0.78 -9.73
C ASP A 46 6.74 -0.39 -9.63
N THR A 47 7.03 0.83 -9.19
CA THR A 47 8.40 1.29 -8.98
C THR A 47 9.11 0.47 -7.91
N VAL A 48 8.43 0.19 -6.80
CA VAL A 48 8.96 -0.70 -5.75
C VAL A 48 9.21 -2.10 -6.31
N ARG A 49 8.26 -2.64 -7.06
CA ARG A 49 8.37 -3.96 -7.71
C ARG A 49 9.57 -4.08 -8.63
N VAL A 50 9.81 -3.06 -9.44
CA VAL A 50 10.98 -3.01 -10.35
C VAL A 50 12.29 -3.01 -9.57
N LYS A 51 12.39 -2.17 -8.54
CA LYS A 51 13.59 -2.11 -7.69
C LYS A 51 13.81 -3.41 -6.92
N PHE A 52 12.75 -4.03 -6.46
CA PHE A 52 12.82 -5.32 -5.77
C PHE A 52 13.24 -6.47 -6.69
N GLY A 53 12.81 -6.42 -7.96
CA GLY A 53 13.17 -7.41 -8.98
C GLY A 53 12.46 -8.76 -8.85
N LYS A 54 11.54 -8.90 -7.89
CA LYS A 54 10.76 -10.12 -7.64
C LYS A 54 9.31 -9.76 -7.38
N ALA A 55 8.43 -10.76 -7.38
CA ALA A 55 7.01 -10.56 -7.12
C ALA A 55 6.77 -10.01 -5.70
N VAL A 56 5.87 -9.05 -5.62
CA VAL A 56 5.36 -8.44 -4.39
C VAL A 56 3.90 -8.85 -4.23
N ARG A 57 3.53 -9.30 -3.05
CA ARG A 57 2.16 -9.64 -2.71
C ARG A 57 1.46 -8.45 -2.09
N VAL A 58 0.27 -8.11 -2.58
CA VAL A 58 -0.63 -7.16 -1.95
C VAL A 58 -1.61 -7.93 -1.08
N ASN A 59 -1.50 -7.79 0.24
CA ASN A 59 -2.42 -8.42 1.19
C ASN A 59 -3.75 -7.67 1.24
N CYS A 60 -3.69 -6.35 1.17
CA CYS A 60 -4.84 -5.47 1.19
C CYS A 60 -4.43 -4.11 0.61
N ALA A 61 -5.25 -3.54 -0.27
CA ALA A 61 -5.07 -2.16 -0.71
C ALA A 61 -6.34 -1.36 -0.45
N PHE A 62 -7.26 -1.24 -1.40
CA PHE A 62 -8.51 -0.54 -1.16
C PHE A 62 -9.40 -1.27 -0.15
N ARG A 63 -10.07 -0.52 0.71
CA ARG A 63 -11.15 -1.00 1.59
C ARG A 63 -12.36 -0.11 1.44
N SER A 64 -13.50 -0.69 1.10
CA SER A 64 -14.78 0.00 1.27
C SER A 64 -15.02 0.28 2.77
N GLU A 65 -15.93 1.18 3.08
CA GLU A 65 -16.27 1.46 4.48
C GLU A 65 -16.73 0.20 5.23
N ALA A 66 -17.53 -0.65 4.59
CA ALA A 66 -17.99 -1.91 5.17
C ALA A 66 -16.84 -2.89 5.45
N VAL A 67 -15.92 -3.04 4.49
CA VAL A 67 -14.72 -3.87 4.68
C VAL A 67 -13.84 -3.32 5.79
N ASN A 68 -13.61 -2.01 5.80
CA ASN A 68 -12.79 -1.36 6.81
C ASN A 68 -13.36 -1.55 8.22
N ALA A 69 -14.66 -1.40 8.39
CA ALA A 69 -15.34 -1.67 9.66
C ALA A 69 -15.20 -3.14 10.08
N ARG A 70 -15.37 -4.07 9.15
CA ARG A 70 -15.26 -5.52 9.41
C ARG A 70 -13.87 -5.92 9.92
N VAL A 71 -12.81 -5.33 9.38
CA VAL A 71 -11.43 -5.65 9.80
C VAL A 71 -10.93 -4.80 10.95
N GLY A 72 -11.77 -3.93 11.50
CA GLY A 72 -11.42 -3.10 12.66
C GLY A 72 -10.55 -1.90 12.33
N GLY A 73 -10.56 -1.44 11.09
CA GLY A 73 -9.83 -0.24 10.68
C GLY A 73 -10.49 1.04 11.19
N VAL A 74 -9.68 2.08 11.38
CA VAL A 74 -10.22 3.41 11.75
C VAL A 74 -10.94 4.05 10.57
N PRO A 75 -12.00 4.86 10.79
CA PRO A 75 -12.76 5.50 9.71
C PRO A 75 -11.91 6.37 8.78
N THR A 76 -10.82 6.93 9.29
CA THR A 76 -9.89 7.79 8.54
C THR A 76 -8.74 7.01 7.88
N SER A 77 -8.83 5.69 7.80
CA SER A 77 -7.79 4.85 7.20
C SER A 77 -7.51 5.24 5.75
N ALA A 78 -6.23 5.37 5.40
CA ALA A 78 -5.81 5.65 4.03
C ALA A 78 -6.26 4.55 3.03
N HIS A 79 -6.47 3.33 3.49
CA HIS A 79 -7.03 2.24 2.68
C HIS A 79 -8.41 2.58 2.13
N THR A 80 -9.24 3.32 2.88
CA THR A 80 -10.58 3.70 2.42
C THR A 80 -10.58 4.75 1.31
N GLN A 81 -9.45 5.44 1.15
CA GLN A 81 -9.24 6.45 0.11
C GLN A 81 -8.49 5.89 -1.12
N GLY A 82 -8.06 4.65 -1.10
CA GLY A 82 -7.20 4.08 -2.13
C GLY A 82 -5.74 4.53 -2.02
N LEU A 83 -5.32 5.06 -0.88
CA LEU A 83 -4.01 5.67 -0.66
C LEU A 83 -3.05 4.79 0.15
N ALA A 84 -3.35 3.51 0.29
CA ALA A 84 -2.49 2.60 1.03
C ALA A 84 -2.53 1.19 0.48
N ALA A 85 -1.45 0.46 0.71
CA ALA A 85 -1.37 -0.98 0.48
C ALA A 85 -0.55 -1.65 1.58
N ASP A 86 -1.00 -2.82 2.00
CA ASP A 86 -0.24 -3.72 2.86
C ASP A 86 0.41 -4.77 1.97
N ILE A 87 1.73 -4.82 1.98
CA ILE A 87 2.53 -5.64 1.06
C ILE A 87 3.55 -6.51 1.80
N CYS A 88 3.95 -7.57 1.15
CA CYS A 88 5.07 -8.41 1.57
C CYS A 88 5.74 -9.05 0.35
N ALA A 89 6.92 -9.63 0.53
CA ALA A 89 7.55 -10.42 -0.51
C ALA A 89 6.66 -11.62 -0.85
N TYR A 90 6.44 -11.88 -2.13
CA TYR A 90 5.56 -12.97 -2.58
C TYR A 90 6.06 -14.34 -2.11
N ASP A 91 7.39 -14.54 -2.06
CA ASP A 91 7.98 -15.78 -1.58
C ASP A 91 7.85 -16.00 -0.06
N GLY A 92 7.42 -14.98 0.69
CA GLY A 92 7.20 -15.05 2.14
C GLY A 92 8.47 -15.20 2.98
N THR A 93 9.66 -15.04 2.39
CA THR A 93 10.91 -15.18 3.14
C THR A 93 11.22 -13.93 3.96
N GLU A 94 11.85 -14.12 5.13
CA GLU A 94 12.30 -13.01 5.95
C GLU A 94 13.34 -12.15 5.23
N SER A 95 14.28 -12.76 4.52
CA SER A 95 15.27 -12.03 3.73
C SER A 95 14.63 -11.19 2.62
N GLY A 96 13.63 -11.74 1.94
CA GLY A 96 12.84 -11.03 0.93
C GLY A 96 12.10 -9.82 1.53
N ASN A 97 11.43 -10.03 2.65
CA ASN A 97 10.72 -8.96 3.36
C ASN A 97 11.66 -7.86 3.85
N ARG A 98 12.84 -8.20 4.38
CA ARG A 98 13.84 -7.22 4.80
C ARG A 98 14.34 -6.39 3.63
N ARG A 99 14.59 -7.01 2.49
CA ARG A 99 15.00 -6.31 1.28
C ARG A 99 13.90 -5.41 0.74
N LEU A 100 12.65 -5.89 0.72
CA LEU A 100 11.50 -5.09 0.30
C LEU A 100 11.31 -3.87 1.21
N TYR A 101 11.42 -4.07 2.52
CA TYR A 101 11.37 -2.98 3.50
C TYR A 101 12.48 -1.93 3.25
N ALA A 102 13.71 -2.37 3.01
CA ALA A 102 14.82 -1.46 2.72
C ALA A 102 14.55 -0.62 1.46
N ILE A 103 13.99 -1.23 0.41
CA ILE A 103 13.62 -0.54 -0.82
C ILE A 103 12.53 0.51 -0.56
N CYS A 104 11.50 0.17 0.19
CA CYS A 104 10.44 1.13 0.56
C CYS A 104 11.02 2.29 1.38
N ARG A 105 11.87 1.99 2.34
CA ARG A 105 12.52 3.00 3.19
C ARG A 105 13.39 3.97 2.38
N GLU A 106 14.19 3.45 1.48
CA GLU A 106 15.02 4.26 0.58
C GLU A 106 14.18 5.11 -0.39
N SER A 107 12.97 4.69 -0.68
CA SER A 107 12.07 5.33 -1.64
C SER A 107 11.10 6.34 -1.00
N ILE A 108 11.21 6.60 0.30
CA ILE A 108 10.27 7.48 1.03
C ILE A 108 10.13 8.84 0.34
N LEU A 109 11.23 9.49 0.01
CA LEU A 109 11.20 10.80 -0.63
C LEU A 109 10.79 10.70 -2.11
N SER A 110 11.40 9.80 -2.87
CA SER A 110 11.17 9.69 -4.31
C SER A 110 9.75 9.27 -4.67
N LEU A 111 9.09 8.47 -3.83
CA LEU A 111 7.72 8.03 -4.02
C LEU A 111 6.69 8.82 -3.20
N SER A 112 7.13 9.83 -2.46
CA SER A 112 6.25 10.63 -1.60
C SER A 112 5.45 9.77 -0.61
N ILE A 113 6.11 8.80 0.02
CA ILE A 113 5.48 7.93 1.01
C ILE A 113 5.15 8.76 2.26
N ASP A 114 3.89 8.70 2.70
CA ASP A 114 3.44 9.37 3.92
C ASP A 114 3.79 8.54 5.16
N GLN A 115 3.42 7.27 5.14
CA GLN A 115 3.73 6.33 6.22
C GLN A 115 4.26 5.01 5.68
N LEU A 116 5.33 4.55 6.27
CA LEU A 116 5.82 3.18 6.12
C LEU A 116 5.77 2.52 7.50
N ILE A 117 4.88 1.54 7.66
CA ILE A 117 4.69 0.85 8.93
C ILE A 117 5.14 -0.59 8.78
N LEU A 118 6.12 -0.99 9.57
CA LEU A 118 6.60 -2.36 9.62
C LEU A 118 5.84 -3.13 10.69
N TYR A 119 5.08 -4.14 10.28
CA TYR A 119 4.39 -5.05 11.19
C TYR A 119 5.22 -6.31 11.39
N THR A 120 5.56 -6.59 12.64
CA THR A 120 6.41 -7.72 13.02
C THR A 120 5.68 -8.67 13.98
N GLU A 121 6.22 -9.89 14.14
CA GLU A 121 5.63 -10.89 15.04
C GLU A 121 5.62 -10.41 16.50
N LYS A 122 6.67 -9.70 16.92
CA LYS A 122 6.70 -9.00 18.21
C LYS A 122 6.39 -7.52 17.95
N PRO A 123 5.17 -7.06 18.23
CA PRO A 123 4.75 -5.70 17.90
C PRO A 123 5.73 -4.63 18.40
N GLY A 124 6.12 -3.72 17.52
CA GLY A 124 7.03 -2.63 17.84
C GLY A 124 8.52 -2.99 17.87
N VAL A 125 8.85 -4.27 17.66
CA VAL A 125 10.25 -4.73 17.65
C VAL A 125 10.73 -4.87 16.21
N GLU A 126 11.51 -3.89 15.73
CA GLU A 126 12.00 -3.85 14.34
C GLU A 126 12.75 -5.10 13.91
N SER A 127 13.56 -5.67 14.80
CA SER A 127 14.36 -6.88 14.52
C SER A 127 13.57 -8.19 14.50
N SER A 128 12.32 -8.17 14.94
CA SER A 128 11.45 -9.35 14.91
C SER A 128 11.03 -9.67 13.48
N ARG A 129 10.63 -10.92 13.24
CA ARG A 129 10.22 -11.39 11.90
C ARG A 129 9.12 -10.51 11.32
N ILE A 130 9.31 -10.06 10.10
CA ILE A 130 8.33 -9.24 9.39
C ILE A 130 7.10 -10.07 9.00
N ARG A 131 5.93 -9.56 9.32
CA ARG A 131 4.65 -10.11 8.84
C ARG A 131 4.26 -9.48 7.50
N PHE A 132 4.26 -8.16 7.44
CA PHE A 132 3.99 -7.35 6.25
C PHE A 132 4.39 -5.89 6.54
N MET A 133 4.29 -5.05 5.54
CA MET A 133 4.47 -3.61 5.70
C MET A 133 3.32 -2.84 5.08
N HIS A 134 2.91 -1.78 5.76
CA HIS A 134 1.93 -0.82 5.27
C HIS A 134 2.65 0.34 4.60
N VAL A 135 2.27 0.63 3.37
CA VAL A 135 2.77 1.78 2.61
C VAL A 135 1.59 2.70 2.34
N GLY A 136 1.60 3.86 2.97
CA GLY A 136 0.54 4.86 2.85
C GLY A 136 1.01 6.12 2.15
N PHE A 137 0.10 6.75 1.43
CA PHE A 137 0.32 7.97 0.65
C PHE A 137 -0.67 9.05 1.05
N ARG A 138 -0.40 10.29 0.67
CA ARG A 138 -1.32 11.41 0.80
C ARG A 138 -2.01 11.70 -0.52
N ALA A 139 -3.17 12.34 -0.43
CA ALA A 139 -3.86 12.87 -1.60
C ALA A 139 -2.98 13.90 -2.33
N PHE A 140 -3.22 14.04 -3.64
CA PHE A 140 -2.50 15.00 -4.47
C PHE A 140 -2.55 16.42 -3.86
N GLY A 141 -1.39 17.05 -3.75
CA GLY A 141 -1.26 18.39 -3.16
C GLY A 141 -1.05 18.43 -1.64
N GLU A 142 -1.24 17.31 -0.95
CA GLU A 142 -0.92 17.20 0.47
C GLU A 142 0.53 16.78 0.68
N LYS A 143 1.18 17.36 1.69
CA LYS A 143 2.57 17.05 1.99
C LYS A 143 2.69 15.70 2.72
N PRO A 144 3.45 14.73 2.18
CA PRO A 144 3.71 13.47 2.87
C PRO A 144 4.62 13.69 4.09
N ARG A 145 4.37 12.93 5.15
CA ARG A 145 5.14 13.02 6.41
C ARG A 145 6.45 12.24 6.37
N GLY A 146 6.57 11.23 5.50
CA GLY A 146 7.74 10.35 5.47
C GLY A 146 7.95 9.60 6.79
N GLN A 147 6.87 9.24 7.48
CA GLN A 147 6.90 8.65 8.81
C GLN A 147 7.18 7.15 8.75
N ILE A 148 8.12 6.68 9.58
CA ILE A 148 8.41 5.25 9.75
C ILE A 148 7.92 4.82 11.13
N LEU A 149 7.08 3.78 11.19
CA LEU A 149 6.53 3.23 12.41
C LEU A 149 6.78 1.72 12.48
N PHE A 150 6.77 1.20 13.71
CA PHE A 150 6.91 -0.23 14.00
C PHE A 150 5.74 -0.67 14.87
N LYS A 151 5.03 -1.72 14.44
CA LYS A 151 3.85 -2.26 15.12
C LYS A 151 3.84 -3.78 15.17
#